data_3baf2b468c2eff119eafde97217c2045
#
_entry.id   3baf2b468c2eff119eafde97217c2045
#
_cell.length_a   1.000
_cell.length_b   1.000
_cell.length_c   1.000
_cell.angle_alpha   90.00
_cell.angle_beta   90.00
_cell.angle_gamma   90.00
#
_symmetry.space_group_name_H-M   'P 1'
#
loop_
_entity.id
_entity.type
_entity.pdbx_description
1 polymer ?
#
loop_
_entity_poly.entity_id
_entity_poly.type
_entity_poly.pdbx_seq_one_letter_code
_entity_poly.pdbx_strand_id
1 'polypeptide(L)'
;MNVMKANSVDAAVEKHKPTYEKEGNEIVAKVNHVMEDEHYIEWVALVAGNKEYVVNLKPGEKAEARFTYVENSKLYAYCNKHGLWETEVK
;
A
#
# COMPACT_ATOMS: atom_id res chain seq x y z
N MET A 1 1.42 0.96 -22.96
CA MET A 1 1.50 0.70 -21.51
C MET A 1 0.39 1.44 -20.78
N ASN A 2 -0.32 0.74 -19.94
CA ASN A 2 -1.40 1.35 -19.19
C ASN A 2 -0.86 2.02 -17.94
N VAL A 3 -1.29 3.25 -17.71
CA VAL A 3 -0.95 3.98 -16.49
C VAL A 3 -2.12 3.82 -15.52
N MET A 4 -1.85 3.25 -14.36
CA MET A 4 -2.87 3.11 -13.32
C MET A 4 -2.98 4.41 -12.53
N LYS A 5 -4.19 4.81 -12.27
CA LYS A 5 -4.45 5.95 -11.40
C LYS A 5 -4.81 5.44 -10.01
N ALA A 6 -4.07 5.90 -9.00
CA ALA A 6 -4.34 5.53 -7.63
C ALA A 6 -5.70 6.09 -7.19
N ASN A 7 -6.42 5.31 -6.38
CA ASN A 7 -7.71 5.69 -5.80
C ASN A 7 -8.81 5.97 -6.85
N SER A 8 -8.66 5.44 -8.05
CA SER A 8 -9.60 5.74 -9.14
C SER A 8 -10.77 4.75 -9.25
N VAL A 9 -10.70 3.65 -8.54
CA VAL A 9 -11.72 2.61 -8.59
C VAL A 9 -12.80 2.87 -7.55
N ASP A 10 -14.06 2.67 -7.92
CA ASP A 10 -15.19 2.80 -7.02
C ASP A 10 -15.29 1.57 -6.12
N ALA A 11 -14.56 1.59 -5.03
CA ALA A 11 -14.51 0.52 -4.04
C ALA A 11 -14.39 1.13 -2.64
N ALA A 12 -14.49 0.31 -1.60
CA ALA A 12 -14.42 0.79 -0.23
C ALA A 12 -13.03 1.35 0.09
N VAL A 13 -12.93 2.66 0.24
CA VAL A 13 -11.66 3.36 0.47
C VAL A 13 -10.99 2.87 1.76
N GLU A 14 -11.75 2.72 2.84
CA GLU A 14 -11.22 2.29 4.14
C GLU A 14 -10.66 0.87 4.11
N LYS A 15 -11.00 0.08 3.10
CA LYS A 15 -10.50 -1.31 2.96
C LYS A 15 -9.36 -1.44 1.96
N HIS A 16 -9.06 -0.40 1.21
CA HIS A 16 -8.04 -0.45 0.15
C HIS A 16 -6.93 0.56 0.35
N LYS A 17 -7.25 1.75 0.84
CA LYS A 17 -6.27 2.81 1.01
C LYS A 17 -5.33 2.46 2.17
N PRO A 18 -4.01 2.44 1.94
CA PRO A 18 -3.08 2.10 3.02
C PRO A 18 -3.08 3.18 4.09
N THR A 19 -2.90 2.74 5.34
CA THR A 19 -2.70 3.62 6.49
C THR A 19 -1.31 3.33 7.05
N TYR A 20 -0.82 4.23 7.92
CA TYR A 20 0.49 4.01 8.53
C TYR A 20 0.54 4.56 9.94
N GLU A 21 1.44 3.99 10.73
CA GLU A 21 1.78 4.49 12.05
C GLU A 21 3.29 4.68 12.10
N LYS A 22 3.74 5.76 12.69
CA LYS A 22 5.16 6.04 12.84
C LYS A 22 5.67 5.42 14.14
N GLU A 23 6.73 4.63 14.04
CA GLU A 23 7.39 4.01 15.19
C GLU A 23 8.89 4.32 15.13
N GLY A 24 9.31 5.32 15.87
CA GLY A 24 10.71 5.77 15.83
C GLY A 24 11.06 6.30 14.44
N ASN A 25 12.06 5.67 13.80
CA ASN A 25 12.50 6.05 12.45
C ASN A 25 11.82 5.26 11.35
N GLU A 26 10.80 4.47 11.70
CA GLU A 26 10.10 3.63 10.75
C GLU A 26 8.62 3.94 10.71
N ILE A 27 7.97 3.54 9.64
CA ILE A 27 6.51 3.51 9.57
C ILE A 27 6.06 2.07 9.34
N VAL A 28 4.91 1.74 9.92
CA VAL A 28 4.25 0.46 9.71
C VAL A 28 3.04 0.75 8.84
N ALA A 29 3.10 0.30 7.60
CA ALA A 29 2.01 0.48 6.65
C ALA A 29 1.06 -0.71 6.74
N LYS A 30 -0.24 -0.44 6.77
CA LYS A 30 -1.26 -1.47 6.88
C LYS A 30 -2.39 -1.20 5.90
N VAL A 31 -2.97 -2.26 5.37
CA VAL A 31 -4.19 -2.16 4.57
C VAL A 31 -5.23 -3.07 5.22
N ASN A 32 -6.38 -2.50 5.55
CA ASN A 32 -7.49 -3.25 6.14
C ASN A 32 -8.25 -3.99 5.04
N HIS A 33 -7.68 -5.07 4.54
CA HIS A 33 -8.15 -5.77 3.37
C HIS A 33 -8.08 -7.29 3.57
N VAL A 34 -9.01 -8.01 2.89
CA VAL A 34 -8.95 -9.47 2.89
C VAL A 34 -7.70 -9.93 2.14
N MET A 35 -7.19 -11.09 2.54
CA MET A 35 -6.00 -11.68 1.91
C MET A 35 -6.34 -13.11 1.48
N GLU A 36 -7.33 -13.22 0.58
CA GLU A 36 -7.79 -14.50 0.04
C GLU A 36 -7.07 -14.82 -1.28
N ASP A 37 -7.02 -16.08 -1.68
CA ASP A 37 -6.29 -16.51 -2.87
C ASP A 37 -6.68 -15.74 -4.13
N GLU A 38 -7.94 -15.37 -4.27
CA GLU A 38 -8.44 -14.68 -5.45
C GLU A 38 -8.58 -13.18 -5.30
N HIS A 39 -8.47 -12.67 -4.06
CA HIS A 39 -8.66 -11.26 -3.76
C HIS A 39 -7.75 -10.86 -2.62
N TYR A 40 -6.65 -10.19 -2.93
CA TYR A 40 -5.66 -9.81 -1.94
C TYR A 40 -4.84 -8.59 -2.38
N ILE A 41 -4.14 -8.00 -1.42
CA ILE A 41 -3.18 -6.94 -1.71
C ILE A 41 -1.87 -7.61 -2.16
N GLU A 42 -1.51 -7.41 -3.41
CA GLU A 42 -0.33 -8.06 -3.99
C GLU A 42 0.98 -7.46 -3.52
N TRP A 43 1.00 -6.15 -3.27
CA TRP A 43 2.21 -5.50 -2.77
C TRP A 43 1.86 -4.16 -2.11
N VAL A 44 2.77 -3.71 -1.26
CA VAL A 44 2.76 -2.39 -0.64
C VAL A 44 4.11 -1.76 -0.96
N ALA A 45 4.12 -0.50 -1.34
CA ALA A 45 5.34 0.19 -1.72
C ALA A 45 5.42 1.57 -1.09
N LEU A 46 6.64 2.01 -0.81
CA LEU A 46 6.94 3.37 -0.40
C LEU A 46 7.77 4.02 -1.50
N VAL A 47 7.31 5.15 -2.01
CA VAL A 47 8.01 5.90 -3.03
C VAL A 47 8.49 7.22 -2.42
N ALA A 48 9.79 7.43 -2.41
CA ALA A 48 10.42 8.61 -1.83
C ALA A 48 11.39 9.21 -2.84
N GLY A 49 10.98 10.30 -3.51
CA GLY A 49 11.79 10.90 -4.56
C GLY A 49 11.99 9.93 -5.72
N ASN A 50 13.23 9.57 -6.00
CA ASN A 50 13.57 8.62 -7.06
C ASN A 50 13.81 7.20 -6.55
N LYS A 51 13.44 6.92 -5.30
CA LYS A 51 13.61 5.60 -4.69
C LYS A 51 12.28 4.92 -4.46
N GLU A 52 12.27 3.61 -4.67
CA GLU A 52 11.09 2.78 -4.41
C GLU A 52 11.48 1.61 -3.52
N TYR A 53 10.60 1.31 -2.55
CA TYR A 53 10.75 0.16 -1.67
C TYR A 53 9.47 -0.65 -1.78
N VAL A 54 9.57 -1.88 -2.27
CA VAL A 54 8.40 -2.72 -2.54
C VAL A 54 8.45 -3.97 -1.68
N VAL A 55 7.32 -4.27 -1.02
CA VAL A 55 7.14 -5.51 -0.29
C VAL A 55 6.03 -6.29 -0.97
N ASN A 56 6.37 -7.44 -1.54
CA ASN A 56 5.40 -8.32 -2.17
C ASN A 56 4.72 -9.19 -1.11
N LEU A 57 3.42 -9.34 -1.23
CA LEU A 57 2.60 -10.10 -0.30
C LEU A 57 1.96 -11.29 -0.99
N LYS A 58 1.55 -12.27 -0.20
CA LYS A 58 0.88 -13.47 -0.68
C LYS A 58 -0.46 -13.63 0.03
N PRO A 59 -1.43 -14.32 -0.58
CA PRO A 59 -2.67 -14.64 0.12
C PRO A 59 -2.40 -15.31 1.45
N GLY A 60 -3.18 -14.97 2.46
CA GLY A 60 -3.02 -15.50 3.81
C GLY A 60 -2.03 -14.75 4.69
N GLU A 61 -1.21 -13.86 4.10
CA GLU A 61 -0.31 -13.01 4.89
C GLU A 61 -1.05 -11.76 5.36
N LYS A 62 -0.51 -11.09 6.39
CA LYS A 62 -1.06 -9.80 6.81
C LYS A 62 -0.71 -8.75 5.78
N ALA A 63 -1.67 -7.88 5.46
CA ALA A 63 -1.42 -6.74 4.56
C ALA A 63 -0.71 -5.63 5.34
N GLU A 64 0.55 -5.86 5.65
CA GLU A 64 1.36 -4.99 6.50
C GLU A 64 2.81 -5.01 6.03
N ALA A 65 3.46 -3.84 6.07
CA ALA A 65 4.87 -3.72 5.70
C ALA A 65 5.52 -2.60 6.49
N ARG A 66 6.82 -2.73 6.74
CA ARG A 66 7.62 -1.71 7.44
C ARG A 66 8.56 -1.03 6.47
N PHE A 67 8.67 0.28 6.59
CA PHE A 67 9.59 1.09 5.79
C PHE A 67 10.26 2.11 6.67
N THR A 68 11.45 2.58 6.25
CA THR A 68 12.07 3.75 6.87
C THR A 68 11.17 4.95 6.63
N TYR A 69 10.92 5.75 7.67
CA TYR A 69 10.13 6.96 7.55
C TYR A 69 10.83 7.97 6.64
N VAL A 70 10.13 8.48 5.64
CA VAL A 70 10.59 9.57 4.79
C VAL A 70 9.45 10.57 4.66
N GLU A 71 9.69 11.80 5.11
CA GLU A 71 8.71 12.86 5.03
C GLU A 71 8.37 13.16 3.57
N ASN A 72 7.10 13.38 3.29
CA ASN A 72 6.59 13.67 1.95
C ASN A 72 6.77 12.53 0.94
N SER A 73 6.87 11.31 1.44
CA SER A 73 6.85 10.12 0.59
C SER A 73 5.40 9.68 0.35
N LYS A 74 5.22 8.68 -0.49
CA LYS A 74 3.89 8.14 -0.80
C LYS A 74 3.87 6.64 -0.58
N LEU A 75 2.80 6.18 0.07
CA LEU A 75 2.52 4.76 0.22
C LEU A 75 1.54 4.31 -0.84
N TYR A 76 1.84 3.19 -1.46
CA TYR A 76 0.95 2.57 -2.43
C TYR A 76 0.60 1.16 -2.01
N ALA A 77 -0.62 0.74 -2.32
CA ALA A 77 -1.04 -0.64 -2.16
C ALA A 77 -1.79 -1.05 -3.43
N TYR A 78 -1.53 -2.24 -3.91
CA TYR A 78 -2.16 -2.75 -5.11
C TYR A 78 -3.03 -3.96 -4.79
N CYS A 79 -4.34 -3.81 -5.01
CA CYS A 79 -5.31 -4.89 -4.89
C CYS A 79 -5.49 -5.51 -6.28
N ASN A 80 -5.41 -6.85 -6.37
CA ASN A 80 -5.52 -7.53 -7.65
C ASN A 80 -6.86 -7.35 -8.36
N LYS A 81 -7.90 -6.96 -7.63
CA LYS A 81 -9.24 -6.73 -8.20
C LYS A 81 -9.65 -5.26 -8.27
N HIS A 82 -9.12 -4.42 -7.37
CA HIS A 82 -9.57 -3.04 -7.26
C HIS A 82 -8.48 -2.00 -7.53
N GLY A 83 -7.32 -2.43 -7.99
CA GLY A 83 -6.29 -1.53 -8.49
C GLY A 83 -5.41 -0.89 -7.45
N LEU A 84 -4.86 0.26 -7.81
CA LEU A 84 -3.82 0.97 -7.05
C LEU A 84 -4.42 2.02 -6.12
N TRP A 85 -3.92 2.04 -4.88
CA TRP A 85 -4.35 2.98 -3.84
C TRP A 85 -3.15 3.69 -3.26
N GLU A 86 -3.33 4.94 -2.87
CA GLU A 86 -2.23 5.83 -2.46
C GLU A 86 -2.56 6.56 -1.17
N THR A 87 -1.54 6.76 -0.32
CA THR A 87 -1.61 7.59 0.88
C THR A 87 -0.33 8.40 0.98
N GLU A 88 -0.44 9.69 1.27
CA GLU A 88 0.74 10.53 1.52
C GLU A 88 1.26 10.31 2.93
N VAL A 89 2.58 10.24 3.04
CA VAL A 89 3.28 10.18 4.34
C VAL A 89 3.78 11.57 4.69
N LYS A 90 3.31 12.10 5.80
CA LYS A 90 3.63 13.47 6.24
C LYS A 90 4.54 13.49 7.44
#